data_624683beaac5232ca49954280fc6cc0a
#
_entry.id   624683beaac5232ca49954280fc6cc0a
#
_cell.length_a   1.000
_cell.length_b   1.000
_cell.length_c   1.000
_cell.angle_alpha   90.00
_cell.angle_beta   90.00
_cell.angle_gamma   90.00
#
_symmetry.space_group_name_H-M   'P 1'
#
loop_
_entity.id
_entity.type
_entity.pdbx_description
1 polymer ?
#
loop_
_entity_poly.entity_id
_entity_poly.type
_entity_poly.pdbx_seq_one_letter_code
_entity_poly.pdbx_strand_id
1 'polypeptide(L)'
;MSVRSQYLLLLAAATVFSIAGCKQAPPPSESATPQPAAAIAPQQIGGQDIVKLERKPTSDGQKPEFLSATVLPGRGMNVFQITANIPGKGEVDVLASPSLADAAAKLNGGPDDQNGNASFSFGGAFLVPYPNRIRGKLSADGKTITTEWEGKTITLPANWKGKNPGAEPHAMHGLILASKTDDVKTETTADGQTVTGTIHAGDFGGHWLSNTDLNFTIALAGDAVDATITAKNVGNEAEPIAIGWHPYFNIPSGDRKQARLHVPGEQTAQVNNYDDVFPTGKLIPVKGTKYDFTAPDGKPLDDIFLDDNWSKLQRTDGAVDVDLTDPASNYGIKVEGISPEIKTVQVYAPPTKEFAAIEEQFNFGDPWGKEWHGMDTGMVTLKPGQSVTWHVRLVLFTPLK
;
A
#
# COMPACT_ATOMS: atom_id res chain seq x y z
N MET A 1 30.08 0.16 60.65
CA MET A 1 30.69 1.44 61.07
C MET A 1 29.77 2.53 60.63
N SER A 2 29.17 3.20 61.56
CA SER A 2 28.27 4.29 61.71
C SER A 2 28.95 5.64 61.42
N VAL A 3 28.19 6.61 60.88
CA VAL A 3 28.15 8.04 61.27
C VAL A 3 27.01 8.69 60.45
N ARG A 4 25.84 8.96 60.98
CA ARG A 4 25.22 10.12 61.66
C ARG A 4 25.29 11.42 60.86
N SER A 5 24.22 11.82 60.27
CA SER A 5 23.23 12.88 60.58
C SER A 5 23.77 14.19 61.21
N GLN A 6 23.45 15.36 60.61
CA GLN A 6 23.14 16.60 61.33
C GLN A 6 22.18 17.50 60.54
N TYR A 7 21.06 17.82 61.18
CA TYR A 7 20.13 18.88 60.82
C TYR A 7 20.65 20.25 61.30
N LEU A 8 20.44 21.30 60.54
CA LEU A 8 20.55 22.67 61.05
C LEU A 8 19.25 23.43 60.74
N LEU A 9 18.48 23.70 61.77
CA LEU A 9 17.40 24.68 61.78
C LEU A 9 18.00 26.11 61.87
N LEU A 10 17.49 27.04 61.04
CA LEU A 10 17.67 28.48 61.27
C LEU A 10 16.31 29.17 61.16
N LEU A 11 15.87 29.69 62.34
CA LEU A 11 14.79 30.66 62.46
C LEU A 11 15.27 32.01 61.86
N ALA A 12 14.41 32.70 61.15
CA ALA A 12 14.57 34.13 60.87
C ALA A 12 13.23 34.84 60.97
N ALA A 13 13.27 35.93 61.70
CA ALA A 13 12.19 36.74 62.17
C ALA A 13 11.44 37.51 61.06
N ALA A 14 10.15 37.71 61.28
CA ALA A 14 9.29 38.57 60.48
C ALA A 14 9.58 40.05 60.79
N THR A 15 9.81 40.83 59.72
CA THR A 15 9.77 42.32 59.79
C THR A 15 8.68 42.77 58.76
N VAL A 16 7.62 43.34 59.30
CA VAL A 16 6.53 43.97 58.54
C VAL A 16 7.01 45.33 58.06
N PHE A 17 7.10 45.56 56.74
CA PHE A 17 7.17 46.88 56.12
C PHE A 17 5.92 47.08 55.25
N SER A 18 5.06 48.01 55.66
CA SER A 18 4.00 48.57 54.84
C SER A 18 4.59 49.49 53.80
N ILE A 19 4.40 49.25 52.54
CA ILE A 19 4.69 50.20 51.47
C ILE A 19 3.46 50.34 50.59
N ALA A 20 3.13 51.60 50.35
CA ALA A 20 1.97 52.13 49.61
C ALA A 20 1.91 51.59 48.17
N GLY A 21 0.66 51.44 47.71
CA GLY A 21 0.35 50.91 46.37
C GLY A 21 0.86 51.78 45.21
N CYS A 22 1.62 51.16 44.35
CA CYS A 22 1.75 51.58 42.93
C CYS A 22 0.94 50.57 42.09
N LYS A 23 -0.08 51.07 41.38
CA LYS A 23 -0.77 50.30 40.36
C LYS A 23 0.20 49.96 39.24
N GLN A 24 0.63 48.70 39.16
CA GLN A 24 1.36 48.20 38.01
C GLN A 24 0.39 48.06 36.84
N ALA A 25 0.76 48.61 35.69
CA ALA A 25 0.06 48.37 34.42
C ALA A 25 0.14 46.87 34.03
N PRO A 26 -0.90 46.30 33.40
CA PRO A 26 -0.85 44.92 32.95
C PRO A 26 0.32 44.75 31.94
N PRO A 27 0.99 43.60 31.94
CA PRO A 27 2.02 43.30 30.96
C PRO A 27 1.43 43.34 29.53
N PRO A 28 2.20 43.75 28.50
CA PRO A 28 1.73 43.76 27.14
C PRO A 28 1.37 42.33 26.76
N SER A 29 0.20 42.16 26.16
CA SER A 29 -0.25 40.86 25.61
C SER A 29 0.83 40.39 24.64
N GLU A 30 1.40 39.22 24.87
CA GLU A 30 2.21 38.51 23.88
C GLU A 30 1.42 38.45 22.59
N SER A 31 1.94 39.07 21.55
CA SER A 31 1.38 38.95 20.20
C SER A 31 1.48 37.47 19.82
N ALA A 32 0.33 36.83 19.66
CA ALA A 32 0.26 35.48 19.15
C ALA A 32 1.05 35.40 17.83
N THR A 33 2.07 34.57 17.81
CA THR A 33 2.84 34.26 16.60
C THR A 33 1.82 33.79 15.54
N PRO A 34 1.80 34.35 14.33
CA PRO A 34 0.89 33.90 13.31
C PRO A 34 1.07 32.40 13.08
N GLN A 35 0.02 31.63 13.29
CA GLN A 35 0.02 30.22 12.95
C GLN A 35 0.27 30.13 11.45
N PRO A 36 1.25 29.31 10.98
CA PRO A 36 1.50 29.16 9.55
C PRO A 36 0.18 28.87 8.84
N ALA A 37 -0.14 29.62 7.81
CA ALA A 37 -1.30 29.35 6.97
C ALA A 37 -1.19 27.90 6.49
N ALA A 38 -2.27 27.11 6.65
CA ALA A 38 -2.32 25.75 6.15
C ALA A 38 -1.97 25.78 4.66
N ALA A 39 -0.93 25.03 4.26
CA ALA A 39 -0.51 24.96 2.88
C ALA A 39 -1.72 24.47 2.05
N ILE A 40 -2.06 25.20 0.98
CA ILE A 40 -3.11 24.77 0.05
C ILE A 40 -2.66 23.45 -0.54
N ALA A 41 -3.50 22.40 -0.41
CA ALA A 41 -3.21 21.10 -0.99
C ALA A 41 -3.02 21.22 -2.51
N PRO A 42 -2.03 20.55 -3.11
CA PRO A 42 -1.81 20.58 -4.55
C PRO A 42 -3.05 20.04 -5.27
N GLN A 43 -3.41 20.63 -6.37
CA GLN A 43 -4.50 20.15 -7.22
C GLN A 43 -4.03 19.09 -8.20
N GLN A 44 -2.73 19.02 -8.48
CA GLN A 44 -2.11 18.08 -9.42
C GLN A 44 -0.93 17.34 -8.81
N ILE A 45 -0.83 16.04 -9.13
CA ILE A 45 0.35 15.20 -8.87
C ILE A 45 0.62 14.36 -10.13
N GLY A 46 1.90 14.25 -10.53
CA GLY A 46 2.25 13.57 -11.77
C GLY A 46 1.78 14.32 -13.04
N GLY A 47 1.48 15.63 -12.92
CA GLY A 47 1.04 16.46 -14.02
C GLY A 47 -0.39 16.23 -14.48
N GLN A 48 -1.23 15.67 -13.59
CA GLN A 48 -2.68 15.51 -13.80
C GLN A 48 -3.46 15.86 -12.52
N ASP A 49 -4.70 16.26 -12.70
CA ASP A 49 -5.59 16.61 -11.59
C ASP A 49 -5.81 15.40 -10.65
N ILE A 50 -5.79 15.66 -9.37
CA ILE A 50 -6.16 14.71 -8.33
C ILE A 50 -7.68 14.50 -8.40
N VAL A 51 -8.11 13.23 -8.42
CA VAL A 51 -9.53 12.91 -8.33
C VAL A 51 -9.86 12.54 -6.89
N LYS A 52 -10.88 13.19 -6.34
CA LYS A 52 -11.44 12.85 -5.05
C LYS A 52 -12.88 12.37 -5.23
N LEU A 53 -13.10 11.09 -4.92
CA LEU A 53 -14.43 10.51 -4.80
C LEU A 53 -14.91 10.76 -3.38
N GLU A 54 -16.16 11.18 -3.22
CA GLU A 54 -16.75 11.50 -1.92
C GLU A 54 -18.19 11.03 -1.85
N ARG A 55 -18.62 10.67 -0.66
CA ARG A 55 -19.99 10.38 -0.35
C ARG A 55 -20.38 10.91 1.02
N LYS A 56 -21.66 11.13 1.24
CA LYS A 56 -22.18 11.46 2.57
C LYS A 56 -22.48 10.16 3.33
N PRO A 57 -22.16 10.09 4.63
CA PRO A 57 -22.59 8.97 5.45
C PRO A 57 -24.11 8.79 5.38
N THR A 58 -24.55 7.55 5.27
CA THR A 58 -25.98 7.17 5.25
C THR A 58 -26.40 6.47 6.53
N SER A 59 -25.42 5.84 7.24
CA SER A 59 -25.71 5.22 8.53
C SER A 59 -25.80 6.26 9.64
N ASP A 60 -26.51 5.91 10.68
CA ASP A 60 -26.61 6.68 11.94
C ASP A 60 -25.34 6.52 12.83
N GLY A 61 -24.22 6.09 12.24
CA GLY A 61 -22.97 5.82 12.92
C GLY A 61 -22.92 4.43 13.60
N GLN A 62 -23.86 3.55 13.31
CA GLN A 62 -23.91 2.20 13.88
C GLN A 62 -23.06 1.19 13.10
N LYS A 63 -22.78 1.49 11.83
CA LYS A 63 -21.99 0.64 10.94
C LYS A 63 -20.78 1.42 10.41
N PRO A 64 -19.65 0.75 10.15
CA PRO A 64 -18.55 1.38 9.48
C PRO A 64 -18.92 1.66 8.01
N GLU A 65 -18.50 2.82 7.48
CA GLU A 65 -18.75 3.23 6.10
C GLU A 65 -17.52 3.89 5.52
N PHE A 66 -17.22 3.61 4.23
CA PHE A 66 -16.26 4.41 3.47
C PHE A 66 -16.83 5.80 3.17
N LEU A 67 -15.99 6.82 3.23
CA LEU A 67 -16.39 8.22 3.03
C LEU A 67 -15.77 8.84 1.79
N SER A 68 -14.51 8.54 1.51
CA SER A 68 -13.81 9.12 0.36
C SER A 68 -12.73 8.19 -0.17
N ALA A 69 -12.36 8.40 -1.45
CA ALA A 69 -11.17 7.85 -2.06
C ALA A 69 -10.47 8.92 -2.89
N THR A 70 -9.17 9.11 -2.66
CA THR A 70 -8.31 10.02 -3.43
C THR A 70 -7.49 9.21 -4.41
N VAL A 71 -7.58 9.54 -5.69
CA VAL A 71 -6.90 8.83 -6.79
C VAL A 71 -5.97 9.80 -7.49
N LEU A 72 -4.80 9.30 -7.90
CA LEU A 72 -3.76 10.05 -8.62
C LEU A 72 -3.64 9.54 -10.06
N PRO A 73 -4.41 10.09 -11.03
CA PRO A 73 -4.35 9.66 -12.42
C PRO A 73 -2.95 9.82 -13.04
N GLY A 74 -2.20 10.86 -12.64
CA GLY A 74 -0.83 11.10 -13.11
C GLY A 74 0.23 10.16 -12.51
N ARG A 75 -0.20 9.18 -11.69
CA ARG A 75 0.67 8.21 -11.00
C ARG A 75 0.09 6.80 -11.12
N GLY A 76 -0.28 6.39 -12.36
CA GLY A 76 -0.77 5.04 -12.62
C GLY A 76 -2.10 4.72 -11.93
N MET A 77 -2.99 5.71 -11.78
CA MET A 77 -4.27 5.58 -11.05
C MET A 77 -4.11 5.19 -9.56
N ASN A 78 -2.95 5.49 -8.94
CA ASN A 78 -2.71 5.16 -7.53
C ASN A 78 -3.88 5.59 -6.65
N VAL A 79 -4.45 4.67 -5.88
CA VAL A 79 -5.44 4.97 -4.83
C VAL A 79 -4.67 5.48 -3.62
N PHE A 80 -4.46 6.79 -3.59
CA PHE A 80 -3.56 7.43 -2.63
C PHE A 80 -4.07 7.38 -1.20
N GLN A 81 -5.37 7.63 -1.01
CA GLN A 81 -6.00 7.59 0.31
C GLN A 81 -7.44 7.12 0.21
N ILE A 82 -7.90 6.43 1.22
CA ILE A 82 -9.29 6.08 1.46
C ILE A 82 -9.60 6.50 2.90
N THR A 83 -10.75 7.17 3.14
CA THR A 83 -11.21 7.47 4.49
C THR A 83 -12.48 6.70 4.80
N ALA A 84 -12.68 6.39 6.07
CA ALA A 84 -13.85 5.67 6.56
C ALA A 84 -14.34 6.24 7.90
N ASN A 85 -15.64 6.18 8.14
CA ASN A 85 -16.22 6.44 9.45
C ASN A 85 -16.35 5.13 10.23
N ILE A 86 -15.72 5.06 11.39
CA ILE A 86 -15.74 3.88 12.27
C ILE A 86 -16.58 4.19 13.52
N PRO A 87 -17.59 3.35 13.85
CA PRO A 87 -18.44 3.53 15.00
C PRO A 87 -17.65 3.71 16.31
N GLY A 88 -17.90 4.82 16.99
CA GLY A 88 -17.23 5.16 18.25
C GLY A 88 -15.83 5.76 18.11
N LYS A 89 -15.26 5.79 16.91
CA LYS A 89 -13.95 6.42 16.63
C LYS A 89 -14.05 7.65 15.72
N GLY A 90 -15.02 7.67 14.81
CA GLY A 90 -15.15 8.72 13.80
C GLY A 90 -14.38 8.43 12.53
N GLU A 91 -14.02 9.49 11.78
CA GLU A 91 -13.29 9.36 10.54
C GLU A 91 -11.85 8.92 10.79
N VAL A 92 -11.40 7.94 9.99
CA VAL A 92 -10.04 7.39 9.99
C VAL A 92 -9.49 7.29 8.57
N ASP A 93 -8.17 7.41 8.46
CA ASP A 93 -7.44 7.08 7.25
C ASP A 93 -7.28 5.56 7.14
N VAL A 94 -7.81 4.97 6.07
CA VAL A 94 -7.72 3.53 5.80
C VAL A 94 -6.35 3.18 5.25
N LEU A 95 -5.79 4.05 4.38
CA LEU A 95 -4.46 3.83 3.81
C LEU A 95 -3.40 4.74 4.48
N ALA A 96 -2.20 4.22 4.64
CA ALA A 96 -1.05 4.97 5.13
C ALA A 96 -0.47 5.84 4.00
N SER A 97 -0.75 7.13 4.05
CA SER A 97 -0.27 8.11 3.10
C SER A 97 0.18 9.38 3.80
N PRO A 98 1.21 10.06 3.29
CA PRO A 98 1.57 11.38 3.75
C PRO A 98 0.52 12.42 3.32
N SER A 99 0.67 13.68 3.72
CA SER A 99 -0.12 14.76 3.14
C SER A 99 0.06 14.83 1.62
N LEU A 100 -0.94 15.34 0.90
CA LEU A 100 -0.82 15.54 -0.56
C LEU A 100 0.36 16.47 -0.92
N ALA A 101 0.69 17.44 -0.06
CA ALA A 101 1.83 18.33 -0.26
C ALA A 101 3.17 17.58 -0.16
N ASP A 102 3.32 16.70 0.85
CA ASP A 102 4.51 15.88 1.01
C ASP A 102 4.62 14.83 -0.10
N ALA A 103 3.47 14.28 -0.53
CA ALA A 103 3.42 13.36 -1.66
C ALA A 103 3.87 14.04 -2.95
N ALA A 104 3.38 15.25 -3.26
CA ALA A 104 3.78 16.01 -4.44
C ALA A 104 5.28 16.29 -4.47
N ALA A 105 5.89 16.54 -3.32
CA ALA A 105 7.33 16.73 -3.21
C ALA A 105 8.14 15.45 -3.53
N LYS A 106 7.57 14.28 -3.25
CA LYS A 106 8.22 12.97 -3.51
C LYS A 106 7.93 12.44 -4.90
N LEU A 107 6.70 12.64 -5.39
CA LEU A 107 6.20 12.14 -6.68
C LEU A 107 6.47 13.14 -7.82
N ASN A 108 7.69 13.64 -7.90
CA ASN A 108 8.07 14.77 -8.76
C ASN A 108 8.89 14.37 -10.01
N GLY A 109 9.18 13.07 -10.19
CA GLY A 109 10.03 12.58 -11.27
C GLY A 109 11.53 12.87 -11.07
N GLY A 110 11.93 13.34 -9.89
CA GLY A 110 13.32 13.59 -9.53
C GLY A 110 14.14 12.30 -9.27
N PRO A 111 15.40 12.45 -8.84
CA PRO A 111 16.28 11.28 -8.59
C PRO A 111 15.72 10.26 -7.59
N ASP A 112 14.99 10.73 -6.57
CA ASP A 112 14.39 9.88 -5.55
C ASP A 112 13.07 9.23 -6.00
N ASP A 113 12.55 9.64 -7.16
CA ASP A 113 11.34 9.10 -7.78
C ASP A 113 11.66 8.39 -9.11
N GLN A 114 12.82 7.79 -9.19
CA GLN A 114 13.30 7.11 -10.39
C GLN A 114 12.30 6.02 -10.85
N ASN A 115 11.88 6.09 -12.11
CA ASN A 115 10.87 5.20 -12.70
C ASN A 115 9.51 5.18 -11.93
N GLY A 116 9.20 6.22 -11.16
CA GLY A 116 7.98 6.30 -10.37
C GLY A 116 8.00 5.50 -9.07
N ASN A 117 9.14 4.99 -8.64
CA ASN A 117 9.28 4.12 -7.47
C ASN A 117 8.69 4.72 -6.19
N ALA A 118 8.71 6.04 -6.02
CA ALA A 118 8.10 6.66 -4.85
C ALA A 118 6.60 6.35 -4.74
N SER A 119 5.90 6.02 -5.85
CA SER A 119 4.47 5.70 -5.85
C SER A 119 4.12 4.45 -5.04
N PHE A 120 5.00 3.45 -4.95
CA PHE A 120 4.71 2.25 -4.17
C PHE A 120 5.14 2.35 -2.70
N SER A 121 5.55 3.51 -2.22
CA SER A 121 5.99 3.69 -0.84
C SER A 121 4.86 4.10 0.12
N PHE A 122 3.66 4.39 -0.41
CA PHE A 122 2.49 4.81 0.36
C PHE A 122 1.21 4.74 -0.48
N GLY A 123 0.06 4.74 0.18
CA GLY A 123 -1.25 4.61 -0.49
C GLY A 123 -1.44 3.22 -1.06
N GLY A 124 -1.86 3.13 -2.31
CA GLY A 124 -2.09 1.89 -3.02
C GLY A 124 -1.75 2.02 -4.50
N ALA A 125 -0.48 1.78 -4.86
CA ALA A 125 -0.03 1.76 -6.24
C ALA A 125 -0.46 0.48 -6.95
N PHE A 126 -0.88 0.57 -8.21
CA PHE A 126 -1.11 -0.58 -9.07
C PHE A 126 0.18 -1.02 -9.75
N LEU A 127 0.37 -2.33 -9.83
CA LEU A 127 1.59 -2.98 -10.26
C LEU A 127 1.32 -3.76 -11.55
N VAL A 128 1.66 -3.20 -12.69
CA VAL A 128 1.42 -3.75 -14.03
C VAL A 128 2.65 -3.47 -14.89
N PRO A 129 3.14 -4.36 -15.72
CA PRO A 129 2.64 -5.67 -16.13
C PRO A 129 3.08 -6.83 -15.21
N TYR A 130 3.73 -6.55 -14.11
CA TYR A 130 4.13 -7.52 -13.10
C TYR A 130 4.18 -6.87 -11.71
N PRO A 131 3.57 -7.43 -10.69
CA PRO A 131 3.88 -7.16 -9.28
C PRO A 131 5.17 -7.87 -8.86
N ASN A 132 5.66 -7.50 -7.68
CA ASN A 132 6.83 -8.08 -7.06
C ASN A 132 8.12 -7.85 -7.87
N ARG A 133 9.06 -8.80 -7.88
CA ARG A 133 10.42 -8.68 -8.40
C ARG A 133 10.65 -9.54 -9.62
N ILE A 134 11.52 -9.08 -10.54
CA ILE A 134 12.05 -9.89 -11.64
C ILE A 134 13.56 -9.76 -11.65
N ARG A 135 14.25 -10.90 -11.63
CA ARG A 135 15.71 -10.99 -11.78
C ARG A 135 16.11 -11.06 -13.23
N GLY A 136 17.34 -10.67 -13.53
CA GLY A 136 17.88 -10.77 -14.87
C GLY A 136 19.36 -10.43 -14.92
N LYS A 137 19.92 -10.52 -16.10
CA LYS A 137 21.31 -10.14 -16.34
C LYS A 137 21.43 -8.61 -16.37
N LEU A 138 22.20 -8.06 -15.44
CA LEU A 138 22.45 -6.61 -15.36
C LEU A 138 23.23 -6.11 -16.58
N SER A 139 22.80 -4.98 -17.14
CA SER A 139 23.54 -4.26 -18.20
C SER A 139 24.85 -3.68 -17.69
N ALA A 140 25.79 -3.38 -18.60
CA ALA A 140 27.09 -2.84 -18.22
C ALA A 140 27.02 -1.46 -17.55
N ASP A 141 25.98 -0.66 -17.84
CA ASP A 141 25.75 0.64 -17.23
C ASP A 141 24.92 0.56 -15.91
N GLY A 142 24.49 -0.63 -15.53
CA GLY A 142 23.74 -0.89 -14.30
C GLY A 142 22.29 -0.40 -14.29
N LYS A 143 21.75 0.04 -15.43
CA LYS A 143 20.42 0.68 -15.48
C LYS A 143 19.29 -0.27 -15.82
N THR A 144 19.58 -1.37 -16.50
CA THR A 144 18.59 -2.33 -16.94
C THR A 144 19.02 -3.74 -16.61
N ILE A 145 18.04 -4.65 -16.54
CA ILE A 145 18.26 -6.08 -16.56
C ILE A 145 17.65 -6.68 -17.82
N THR A 146 18.15 -7.82 -18.26
CA THR A 146 17.52 -8.64 -19.29
C THR A 146 17.14 -9.99 -18.72
N THR A 147 15.91 -10.40 -19.04
CA THR A 147 15.36 -11.72 -18.73
C THR A 147 14.73 -12.34 -19.97
N GLU A 148 14.24 -13.55 -19.90
CA GLU A 148 13.64 -14.25 -21.04
C GLU A 148 12.26 -14.81 -20.65
N TRP A 149 11.31 -14.67 -21.57
CA TRP A 149 10.02 -15.32 -21.52
C TRP A 149 9.74 -16.03 -22.84
N GLU A 150 9.53 -17.33 -22.82
CA GLU A 150 9.28 -18.16 -24.02
C GLU A 150 10.30 -17.92 -25.16
N GLY A 151 11.58 -17.73 -24.81
CA GLY A 151 12.66 -17.48 -25.76
C GLY A 151 12.73 -16.06 -26.31
N LYS A 152 11.86 -15.15 -25.85
CA LYS A 152 11.89 -13.73 -26.18
C LYS A 152 12.59 -12.96 -25.05
N THR A 153 13.48 -12.04 -25.42
CA THR A 153 14.19 -11.20 -24.45
C THR A 153 13.28 -10.05 -24.00
N ILE A 154 13.23 -9.82 -22.69
CA ILE A 154 12.60 -8.67 -22.06
C ILE A 154 13.67 -7.86 -21.35
N THR A 155 13.69 -6.54 -21.59
CA THR A 155 14.64 -5.61 -20.96
C THR A 155 13.87 -4.68 -20.01
N LEU A 156 14.17 -4.75 -18.72
CA LEU A 156 13.46 -4.01 -17.67
C LEU A 156 14.39 -3.01 -16.98
N PRO A 157 13.87 -1.89 -16.44
CA PRO A 157 14.64 -1.03 -15.55
C PRO A 157 15.14 -1.80 -14.32
N ALA A 158 16.42 -1.67 -13.98
CA ALA A 158 16.97 -2.14 -12.71
C ALA A 158 16.68 -1.09 -11.63
N ASN A 159 15.40 -0.96 -11.27
CA ASN A 159 14.89 0.16 -10.47
C ASN A 159 14.92 -0.11 -8.96
N TRP A 160 15.41 -1.27 -8.53
CA TRP A 160 15.53 -1.60 -7.11
C TRP A 160 16.80 -2.40 -6.81
N LYS A 161 17.26 -2.25 -5.58
CA LYS A 161 18.40 -2.99 -5.05
C LYS A 161 18.31 -3.01 -3.52
N GLY A 162 18.61 -4.14 -2.91
CA GLY A 162 18.78 -4.28 -1.46
C GLY A 162 19.90 -3.38 -0.92
N LYS A 163 19.93 -3.19 0.38
CA LYS A 163 20.88 -2.30 1.09
C LYS A 163 22.21 -2.98 1.44
N ASN A 164 22.21 -4.31 1.51
CA ASN A 164 23.39 -5.06 1.90
C ASN A 164 24.47 -5.03 0.81
N PRO A 165 25.77 -5.10 1.18
CA PRO A 165 26.83 -5.28 0.22
C PRO A 165 26.60 -6.55 -0.61
N GLY A 166 26.64 -6.39 -1.94
CA GLY A 166 26.42 -7.52 -2.86
C GLY A 166 24.96 -7.79 -3.23
N ALA A 167 24.01 -6.99 -2.71
CA ALA A 167 22.61 -7.05 -3.15
C ALA A 167 22.49 -6.89 -4.67
N GLU A 168 21.60 -7.67 -5.28
CA GLU A 168 21.45 -7.77 -6.73
C GLU A 168 20.46 -6.71 -7.25
N PRO A 169 20.86 -5.82 -8.18
CA PRO A 169 19.91 -4.92 -8.85
C PRO A 169 18.88 -5.74 -9.65
N HIS A 170 17.61 -5.35 -9.55
CA HIS A 170 16.51 -6.06 -10.18
C HIS A 170 15.36 -5.11 -10.56
N ALA A 171 14.43 -5.60 -11.34
CA ALA A 171 13.20 -4.89 -11.66
C ALA A 171 12.15 -5.13 -10.58
N MET A 172 11.39 -4.09 -10.21
CA MET A 172 10.38 -4.15 -9.15
C MET A 172 9.11 -3.39 -9.54
N HIS A 173 7.96 -4.02 -9.25
CA HIS A 173 6.62 -3.40 -9.19
C HIS A 173 6.11 -2.78 -10.48
N GLY A 174 6.45 -3.37 -11.63
CA GLY A 174 5.85 -3.01 -12.90
C GLY A 174 6.39 -1.73 -13.51
N LEU A 175 5.65 -1.18 -14.48
CA LEU A 175 6.12 -0.15 -15.39
C LEU A 175 5.15 1.05 -15.50
N ILE A 176 4.06 1.09 -14.69
CA ILE A 176 3.05 2.15 -14.78
C ILE A 176 3.09 3.16 -13.64
N LEU A 177 4.01 3.02 -12.70
CA LEU A 177 4.04 3.81 -11.44
C LEU A 177 4.07 5.34 -11.65
N ALA A 178 4.59 5.81 -12.79
CA ALA A 178 4.61 7.22 -13.19
C ALA A 178 3.75 7.51 -14.42
N SER A 179 2.96 6.53 -14.88
CA SER A 179 2.13 6.70 -16.08
C SER A 179 1.00 7.68 -15.85
N LYS A 180 0.71 8.46 -16.89
CA LYS A 180 -0.48 9.30 -16.97
C LYS A 180 -1.66 8.48 -17.47
N THR A 181 -2.86 8.90 -17.09
CA THR A 181 -4.11 8.24 -17.45
C THR A 181 -4.91 9.12 -18.37
N ASP A 182 -5.36 8.57 -19.48
CA ASP A 182 -6.23 9.23 -20.43
C ASP A 182 -7.70 8.96 -20.09
N ASP A 183 -8.61 9.77 -20.66
CA ASP A 183 -10.07 9.61 -20.53
C ASP A 183 -10.59 9.51 -19.09
N VAL A 184 -9.95 10.21 -18.16
CA VAL A 184 -10.37 10.22 -16.75
C VAL A 184 -11.78 10.82 -16.63
N LYS A 185 -12.72 10.04 -16.11
CA LYS A 185 -14.13 10.44 -15.92
C LYS A 185 -14.60 10.03 -14.53
N THR A 186 -15.39 10.91 -13.91
CA THR A 186 -16.05 10.64 -12.64
C THR A 186 -17.56 10.62 -12.84
N GLU A 187 -18.21 9.61 -12.30
CA GLU A 187 -19.67 9.46 -12.34
C GLU A 187 -20.23 9.32 -10.93
N THR A 188 -21.40 9.93 -10.69
CA THR A 188 -22.14 9.74 -9.45
C THR A 188 -23.05 8.53 -9.59
N THR A 189 -22.99 7.64 -8.61
CA THR A 189 -23.84 6.46 -8.49
C THR A 189 -24.92 6.68 -7.43
N ALA A 190 -25.76 5.68 -7.19
CA ALA A 190 -26.82 5.78 -6.18
C ALA A 190 -26.25 5.91 -4.74
N ASP A 191 -25.09 5.30 -4.45
CA ASP A 191 -24.48 5.26 -3.11
C ASP A 191 -23.06 5.80 -3.06
N GLY A 192 -22.60 6.49 -4.08
CA GLY A 192 -21.25 7.03 -4.08
C GLY A 192 -20.80 7.56 -5.42
N GLN A 193 -19.57 7.30 -5.78
CA GLN A 193 -18.95 7.79 -7.02
C GLN A 193 -17.99 6.75 -7.60
N THR A 194 -17.79 6.83 -8.91
CA THR A 194 -16.84 6.00 -9.64
C THR A 194 -15.92 6.87 -10.46
N VAL A 195 -14.62 6.53 -10.51
CA VAL A 195 -13.69 7.09 -11.50
C VAL A 195 -13.23 5.99 -12.43
N THR A 196 -13.19 6.31 -13.73
CA THR A 196 -12.63 5.47 -14.79
C THR A 196 -11.50 6.20 -15.49
N GLY A 197 -10.61 5.44 -16.15
CA GLY A 197 -9.56 6.00 -16.98
C GLY A 197 -8.83 4.89 -17.73
N THR A 198 -8.07 5.27 -18.75
CA THR A 198 -7.30 4.35 -19.58
C THR A 198 -5.83 4.75 -19.58
N ILE A 199 -4.94 3.79 -19.40
CA ILE A 199 -3.52 3.96 -19.69
C ILE A 199 -3.21 3.21 -20.97
N HIS A 200 -2.89 3.94 -22.03
CA HIS A 200 -2.37 3.38 -23.28
C HIS A 200 -0.88 3.09 -23.06
N ALA A 201 -0.57 1.96 -22.42
CA ALA A 201 0.78 1.63 -22.01
C ALA A 201 1.71 1.32 -23.21
N GLY A 202 1.13 1.01 -24.37
CA GLY A 202 1.90 0.56 -25.52
C GLY A 202 2.73 -0.67 -25.15
N ASP A 203 3.98 -0.70 -25.60
CA ASP A 203 4.98 -1.70 -25.19
C ASP A 203 5.73 -1.31 -23.91
N PHE A 204 5.10 -0.49 -23.06
CA PHE A 204 5.67 0.07 -21.84
C PHE A 204 7.03 0.77 -22.07
N GLY A 205 7.10 1.55 -23.15
CA GLY A 205 8.31 2.29 -23.50
C GLY A 205 9.45 1.43 -24.02
N GLY A 206 9.17 0.33 -24.68
CA GLY A 206 10.14 -0.64 -25.20
C GLY A 206 10.57 -1.69 -24.18
N HIS A 207 9.88 -1.78 -23.06
CA HIS A 207 10.20 -2.72 -21.97
C HIS A 207 9.34 -3.97 -21.95
N TRP A 208 8.39 -4.11 -22.90
CA TRP A 208 7.48 -5.26 -22.95
C TRP A 208 7.34 -5.81 -24.38
N LEU A 209 6.66 -6.95 -24.50
CA LEU A 209 6.65 -7.72 -25.76
C LEU A 209 5.54 -7.31 -26.74
N SER A 210 4.51 -6.64 -26.24
CA SER A 210 3.37 -6.21 -27.06
C SER A 210 2.78 -4.91 -26.53
N ASN A 211 1.83 -4.34 -27.28
CA ASN A 211 1.13 -3.13 -26.86
C ASN A 211 -0.07 -3.48 -25.99
N THR A 212 -0.20 -2.81 -24.86
CA THR A 212 -1.24 -3.06 -23.86
C THR A 212 -2.04 -1.79 -23.57
N ASP A 213 -3.37 -1.92 -23.55
CA ASP A 213 -4.27 -0.93 -22.96
C ASP A 213 -4.73 -1.42 -21.58
N LEU A 214 -4.74 -0.51 -20.60
CA LEU A 214 -5.17 -0.77 -19.24
C LEU A 214 -6.38 0.11 -18.92
N ASN A 215 -7.54 -0.51 -18.70
CA ASN A 215 -8.75 0.20 -18.31
C ASN A 215 -8.97 0.05 -16.80
N PHE A 216 -9.07 1.17 -16.12
CA PHE A 216 -9.25 1.27 -14.67
C PHE A 216 -10.68 1.67 -14.32
N THR A 217 -11.20 1.06 -13.27
CA THR A 217 -12.42 1.49 -12.59
C THR A 217 -12.18 1.43 -11.09
N ILE A 218 -12.39 2.55 -10.40
CA ILE A 218 -12.37 2.62 -8.94
C ILE A 218 -13.72 3.16 -8.50
N ALA A 219 -14.48 2.34 -7.77
CA ALA A 219 -15.81 2.68 -7.31
C ALA A 219 -15.84 2.79 -5.78
N LEU A 220 -16.33 3.91 -5.28
CA LEU A 220 -16.59 4.18 -3.87
C LEU A 220 -18.08 4.01 -3.60
N ALA A 221 -18.43 3.11 -2.71
CA ALA A 221 -19.75 2.98 -2.09
C ALA A 221 -19.61 2.97 -0.56
N GLY A 222 -20.73 3.02 0.17
CA GLY A 222 -20.67 3.05 1.64
C GLY A 222 -20.13 1.77 2.25
N ASP A 223 -20.49 0.65 1.70
CA ASP A 223 -20.13 -0.68 2.19
C ASP A 223 -18.88 -1.25 1.51
N ALA A 224 -18.45 -0.71 0.36
CA ALA A 224 -17.32 -1.24 -0.38
C ALA A 224 -16.53 -0.18 -1.16
N VAL A 225 -15.25 -0.47 -1.39
CA VAL A 225 -14.44 0.17 -2.44
C VAL A 225 -13.97 -0.92 -3.39
N ASP A 226 -14.36 -0.84 -4.65
CA ASP A 226 -13.94 -1.75 -5.71
C ASP A 226 -12.82 -1.13 -6.55
N ALA A 227 -11.78 -1.89 -6.83
CA ALA A 227 -10.73 -1.55 -7.77
C ALA A 227 -10.63 -2.63 -8.85
N THR A 228 -10.83 -2.24 -10.11
CA THR A 228 -10.80 -3.15 -11.26
C THR A 228 -9.84 -2.64 -12.32
N ILE A 229 -9.02 -3.54 -12.85
CA ILE A 229 -8.13 -3.27 -13.99
C ILE A 229 -8.35 -4.34 -15.04
N THR A 230 -8.67 -3.92 -16.26
CA THR A 230 -8.69 -4.83 -17.42
C THR A 230 -7.51 -4.51 -18.32
N ALA A 231 -6.57 -5.44 -18.41
CA ALA A 231 -5.46 -5.38 -19.36
C ALA A 231 -5.86 -6.05 -20.67
N LYS A 232 -5.66 -5.37 -21.79
CA LYS A 232 -5.95 -5.89 -23.13
C LYS A 232 -4.70 -5.78 -24.00
N ASN A 233 -4.30 -6.89 -24.59
CA ASN A 233 -3.26 -6.90 -25.60
C ASN A 233 -3.83 -6.32 -26.91
N VAL A 234 -3.40 -5.12 -27.28
CA VAL A 234 -3.78 -4.43 -28.52
C VAL A 234 -2.68 -4.47 -29.59
N GLY A 235 -1.59 -5.16 -29.31
CA GLY A 235 -0.49 -5.38 -30.27
C GLY A 235 -0.62 -6.67 -31.06
N ASN A 236 0.48 -7.09 -31.67
CA ASN A 236 0.51 -8.20 -32.61
C ASN A 236 1.23 -9.46 -32.08
N GLU A 237 1.84 -9.35 -30.90
CA GLU A 237 2.61 -10.43 -30.26
C GLU A 237 1.91 -10.92 -29.00
N ALA A 238 2.13 -12.19 -28.64
CA ALA A 238 1.72 -12.66 -27.31
C ALA A 238 2.65 -12.05 -26.24
N GLU A 239 2.05 -11.73 -25.09
CA GLU A 239 2.75 -11.14 -23.96
C GLU A 239 2.34 -11.78 -22.63
N PRO A 240 3.24 -11.85 -21.63
CA PRO A 240 2.88 -12.21 -20.26
C PRO A 240 2.32 -10.97 -19.55
N ILE A 241 1.24 -11.13 -18.79
CA ILE A 241 0.67 -10.05 -17.96
C ILE A 241 0.40 -10.58 -16.56
N ALA A 242 0.72 -9.78 -15.57
CA ALA A 242 0.21 -9.92 -14.24
C ALA A 242 -0.13 -8.55 -13.64
N ILE A 243 -1.08 -8.57 -12.73
CA ILE A 243 -1.61 -7.38 -12.08
C ILE A 243 -1.60 -7.61 -10.58
N GLY A 244 -1.25 -6.57 -9.83
CA GLY A 244 -1.35 -6.52 -8.38
C GLY A 244 -1.60 -5.11 -7.89
N TRP A 245 -1.86 -4.99 -6.61
CA TRP A 245 -2.07 -3.72 -5.92
C TRP A 245 -1.27 -3.71 -4.63
N HIS A 246 -0.70 -2.57 -4.26
CA HIS A 246 0.20 -2.42 -3.10
C HIS A 246 -0.36 -1.44 -2.08
N PRO A 247 -1.54 -1.71 -1.48
CA PRO A 247 -2.14 -0.83 -0.48
C PRO A 247 -1.51 -1.02 0.90
N TYR A 248 -1.20 0.08 1.55
CA TYR A 248 -0.73 0.10 2.94
C TYR A 248 -1.90 0.38 3.87
N PHE A 249 -2.49 -0.64 4.47
CA PHE A 249 -3.61 -0.47 5.40
C PHE A 249 -3.14 -0.02 6.77
N ASN A 250 -3.66 1.11 7.24
CA ASN A 250 -3.38 1.63 8.58
C ASN A 250 -3.93 0.72 9.68
N ILE A 251 -3.28 0.77 10.82
CA ILE A 251 -3.76 0.26 12.11
C ILE A 251 -4.17 1.48 12.92
N PRO A 252 -5.48 1.87 12.92
CA PRO A 252 -5.91 3.18 13.43
C PRO A 252 -5.65 3.42 14.92
N SER A 253 -5.47 2.38 15.73
CA SER A 253 -5.08 2.53 17.13
C SER A 253 -3.60 2.87 17.34
N GLY A 254 -2.76 2.57 16.35
CA GLY A 254 -1.32 2.54 16.51
C GLY A 254 -0.79 1.31 17.27
N ASP A 255 -1.68 0.44 17.78
CA ASP A 255 -1.28 -0.77 18.50
C ASP A 255 -1.13 -1.98 17.55
N ARG A 256 -0.07 -1.97 16.77
CA ARG A 256 0.25 -3.05 15.83
C ARG A 256 0.32 -4.42 16.51
N LYS A 257 0.78 -4.48 17.75
CA LYS A 257 0.95 -5.76 18.45
C LYS A 257 -0.38 -6.49 18.68
N GLN A 258 -1.46 -5.73 18.86
CA GLN A 258 -2.81 -6.27 19.03
C GLN A 258 -3.57 -6.39 17.71
N ALA A 259 -3.11 -5.71 16.66
CA ALA A 259 -3.70 -5.86 15.34
C ALA A 259 -3.53 -7.29 14.84
N ARG A 260 -4.58 -7.84 14.24
CA ARG A 260 -4.64 -9.25 13.83
C ARG A 260 -4.75 -9.34 12.32
N LEU A 261 -4.04 -10.29 11.76
CA LEU A 261 -4.04 -10.59 10.33
C LEU A 261 -4.58 -12.01 10.12
N HIS A 262 -5.51 -12.16 9.17
CA HIS A 262 -5.91 -13.43 8.60
C HIS A 262 -5.47 -13.50 7.15
N VAL A 263 -4.79 -14.59 6.76
CA VAL A 263 -4.43 -14.89 5.37
C VAL A 263 -4.81 -16.33 5.08
N PRO A 264 -5.71 -16.59 4.12
CA PRO A 264 -6.22 -17.94 3.85
C PRO A 264 -5.27 -18.75 2.94
N GLY A 265 -3.96 -18.65 3.16
CA GLY A 265 -2.93 -19.31 2.37
C GLY A 265 -2.29 -20.47 3.11
N GLU A 266 -2.19 -21.64 2.46
CA GLU A 266 -1.62 -22.84 3.06
C GLU A 266 -0.10 -22.93 2.98
N GLN A 267 0.52 -22.14 2.09
CA GLN A 267 1.97 -22.16 1.87
C GLN A 267 2.52 -20.75 1.72
N THR A 268 3.79 -20.56 2.06
CA THR A 268 4.59 -19.36 1.73
C THR A 268 5.72 -19.73 0.79
N ALA A 269 6.07 -18.78 -0.10
CA ALA A 269 7.29 -18.87 -0.88
C ALA A 269 8.49 -18.53 0.02
N GLN A 270 9.42 -19.45 0.16
CA GLN A 270 10.67 -19.19 0.89
C GLN A 270 11.51 -18.17 0.13
N VAL A 271 11.98 -17.14 0.83
CA VAL A 271 12.90 -16.15 0.28
C VAL A 271 14.34 -16.39 0.71
N ASN A 272 15.30 -15.89 -0.07
CA ASN A 272 16.74 -15.99 0.22
C ASN A 272 17.12 -15.18 1.49
N ASN A 273 16.61 -13.98 1.60
CA ASN A 273 16.79 -13.05 2.73
C ASN A 273 15.72 -11.95 2.64
N TYR A 274 15.63 -11.07 3.67
CA TYR A 274 14.70 -9.94 3.67
C TYR A 274 15.31 -8.61 3.18
N ASP A 275 16.44 -8.65 2.48
CA ASP A 275 17.01 -7.51 1.79
C ASP A 275 16.72 -7.54 0.29
N ASP A 276 16.90 -8.69 -0.34
CA ASP A 276 16.57 -8.91 -1.77
C ASP A 276 15.17 -9.49 -1.96
N VAL A 277 14.73 -10.35 -1.04
CA VAL A 277 13.42 -11.03 -1.03
C VAL A 277 13.17 -11.85 -2.30
N PHE A 278 14.22 -12.50 -2.82
CA PHE A 278 14.08 -13.40 -3.95
C PHE A 278 13.59 -14.77 -3.51
N PRO A 279 12.62 -15.35 -4.25
CA PRO A 279 12.16 -16.70 -3.96
C PRO A 279 13.29 -17.73 -4.17
N THR A 280 13.26 -18.80 -3.39
CA THR A 280 14.18 -19.95 -3.54
C THR A 280 13.57 -21.09 -4.37
N GLY A 281 12.34 -20.92 -4.86
CA GLY A 281 11.57 -21.96 -5.54
C GLY A 281 10.92 -22.97 -4.59
N LYS A 282 11.06 -22.79 -3.28
CA LYS A 282 10.45 -23.67 -2.27
C LYS A 282 9.18 -23.06 -1.71
N LEU A 283 8.11 -23.84 -1.71
CA LEU A 283 6.87 -23.54 -1.01
C LEU A 283 6.84 -24.26 0.32
N ILE A 284 6.69 -23.52 1.41
CA ILE A 284 6.73 -24.01 2.79
C ILE A 284 5.30 -24.02 3.34
N PRO A 285 4.80 -25.16 3.88
CA PRO A 285 3.53 -25.18 4.60
C PRO A 285 3.55 -24.17 5.77
N VAL A 286 2.49 -23.39 5.91
CA VAL A 286 2.38 -22.36 6.97
C VAL A 286 2.06 -22.97 8.32
N LYS A 287 1.32 -24.08 8.35
CA LYS A 287 0.78 -24.68 9.57
C LYS A 287 1.85 -24.92 10.63
N GLY A 288 1.65 -24.34 11.81
CA GLY A 288 2.55 -24.46 12.96
C GLY A 288 3.82 -23.64 12.85
N THR A 289 3.95 -22.75 11.87
CA THR A 289 5.08 -21.82 11.71
C THR A 289 4.69 -20.40 12.13
N LYS A 290 5.66 -19.47 12.09
CA LYS A 290 5.37 -18.04 12.29
C LYS A 290 4.43 -17.47 11.22
N TYR A 291 4.32 -18.10 10.06
CA TYR A 291 3.51 -17.71 8.92
C TYR A 291 2.06 -18.25 8.95
N ASP A 292 1.69 -18.98 10.01
CA ASP A 292 0.35 -19.51 10.17
C ASP A 292 -0.64 -18.41 10.62
N PHE A 293 -1.24 -17.75 9.63
CA PHE A 293 -2.28 -16.73 9.77
C PHE A 293 -3.65 -17.24 9.31
N THR A 294 -3.83 -18.57 9.27
CA THR A 294 -5.05 -19.20 8.73
C THR A 294 -6.24 -19.21 9.69
N ALA A 295 -6.04 -18.83 10.96
CA ALA A 295 -7.14 -18.74 11.92
C ALA A 295 -8.19 -17.70 11.47
N PRO A 296 -9.50 -18.02 11.45
CA PRO A 296 -10.53 -17.10 10.96
C PRO A 296 -10.62 -15.76 11.72
N ASP A 297 -10.29 -15.75 13.00
CA ASP A 297 -10.21 -14.55 13.85
C ASP A 297 -8.86 -13.85 13.76
N GLY A 298 -8.00 -14.30 12.83
CA GLY A 298 -6.66 -13.81 12.61
C GLY A 298 -5.67 -14.16 13.72
N LYS A 299 -4.40 -13.83 13.51
CA LYS A 299 -3.30 -13.94 14.47
C LYS A 299 -2.72 -12.55 14.74
N PRO A 300 -2.35 -12.19 15.97
CA PRO A 300 -1.66 -10.93 16.25
C PRO A 300 -0.40 -10.77 15.40
N LEU A 301 -0.20 -9.55 14.85
CA LEU A 301 1.03 -9.21 14.11
C LEU A 301 2.24 -9.17 15.04
N ASP A 302 2.03 -8.78 16.30
CA ASP A 302 3.07 -8.70 17.33
C ASP A 302 4.35 -8.01 16.80
N ASP A 303 5.54 -8.52 17.13
CA ASP A 303 6.83 -8.04 16.61
C ASP A 303 7.32 -8.84 15.36
N ILE A 304 6.41 -9.56 14.68
CA ILE A 304 6.76 -10.36 13.50
C ILE A 304 7.05 -9.42 12.31
N PHE A 305 8.23 -9.54 11.72
CA PHE A 305 8.52 -8.95 10.41
C PHE A 305 7.96 -9.85 9.32
N LEU A 306 7.20 -9.27 8.40
CA LEU A 306 6.69 -9.91 7.20
C LEU A 306 7.14 -9.12 5.95
N ASP A 307 7.63 -9.82 4.97
CA ASP A 307 7.75 -9.47 3.55
C ASP A 307 7.68 -10.81 2.80
N ASP A 308 6.51 -11.43 2.90
CA ASP A 308 6.33 -12.83 2.55
C ASP A 308 5.10 -13.00 1.64
N ASN A 309 5.15 -14.03 0.79
CA ASN A 309 4.15 -14.32 -0.22
C ASN A 309 3.42 -15.61 0.09
N TRP A 310 2.12 -15.55 0.31
CA TRP A 310 1.24 -16.70 0.54
C TRP A 310 0.66 -17.23 -0.75
N SER A 311 0.46 -18.53 -0.80
CA SER A 311 -0.10 -19.26 -1.94
C SER A 311 -0.99 -20.42 -1.50
N LYS A 312 -1.57 -21.15 -2.45
CA LYS A 312 -2.65 -22.12 -2.20
C LYS A 312 -3.76 -21.48 -1.40
N LEU A 313 -4.23 -20.37 -1.92
CA LEU A 313 -5.23 -19.54 -1.29
C LEU A 313 -6.58 -20.27 -1.26
N GLN A 314 -7.19 -20.36 -0.08
CA GLN A 314 -8.56 -20.83 0.07
C GLN A 314 -9.49 -19.68 -0.35
N ARG A 315 -10.58 -20.04 -1.06
CA ARG A 315 -11.58 -19.07 -1.52
C ARG A 315 -12.90 -19.33 -0.82
N THR A 316 -13.53 -18.25 -0.37
CA THR A 316 -14.89 -18.26 0.18
C THR A 316 -15.79 -17.55 -0.83
N ASP A 317 -16.85 -18.18 -1.28
CA ASP A 317 -17.77 -17.66 -2.31
C ASP A 317 -17.07 -17.14 -3.58
N GLY A 318 -15.92 -17.74 -3.90
CA GLY A 318 -15.10 -17.38 -5.07
C GLY A 318 -14.03 -16.32 -4.83
N ALA A 319 -14.03 -15.63 -3.69
CA ALA A 319 -13.03 -14.63 -3.32
C ALA A 319 -11.94 -15.19 -2.40
N VAL A 320 -10.75 -14.61 -2.46
CA VAL A 320 -9.69 -14.75 -1.45
C VAL A 320 -9.91 -13.64 -0.42
N ASP A 321 -10.19 -13.99 0.83
CA ASP A 321 -10.51 -13.04 1.88
C ASP A 321 -9.30 -12.87 2.82
N VAL A 322 -8.67 -11.71 2.80
CA VAL A 322 -7.60 -11.35 3.75
C VAL A 322 -8.12 -10.27 4.68
N ASP A 323 -8.08 -10.53 5.99
CA ASP A 323 -8.60 -9.60 6.98
C ASP A 323 -7.48 -8.97 7.81
N LEU A 324 -7.54 -7.65 7.97
CA LEU A 324 -6.77 -6.92 8.98
C LEU A 324 -7.76 -6.35 10.00
N THR A 325 -7.59 -6.72 11.28
CA THR A 325 -8.41 -6.20 12.37
C THR A 325 -7.58 -5.43 13.36
N ASP A 326 -8.15 -4.33 13.85
CA ASP A 326 -7.64 -3.52 14.96
C ASP A 326 -8.70 -3.45 16.05
N PRO A 327 -8.69 -4.40 17.00
CA PRO A 327 -9.71 -4.49 18.03
C PRO A 327 -9.81 -3.24 18.92
N ALA A 328 -8.67 -2.56 19.16
CA ALA A 328 -8.63 -1.36 19.98
C ALA A 328 -9.37 -0.17 19.33
N SER A 329 -9.48 -0.16 17.99
CA SER A 329 -10.23 0.84 17.22
C SER A 329 -11.59 0.35 16.76
N ASN A 330 -12.02 -0.85 17.15
CA ASN A 330 -13.25 -1.47 16.64
C ASN A 330 -13.30 -1.49 15.10
N TYR A 331 -12.14 -1.68 14.47
CA TYR A 331 -11.91 -1.58 13.04
C TYR A 331 -11.51 -2.93 12.44
N GLY A 332 -12.15 -3.30 11.36
CA GLY A 332 -11.76 -4.41 10.52
C GLY A 332 -11.89 -4.03 9.04
N ILE A 333 -10.91 -4.43 8.25
CA ILE A 333 -10.96 -4.34 6.81
C ILE A 333 -10.68 -5.70 6.19
N LYS A 334 -11.51 -6.09 5.24
CA LYS A 334 -11.35 -7.28 4.42
C LYS A 334 -10.91 -6.84 3.03
N VAL A 335 -9.89 -7.48 2.50
CA VAL A 335 -9.42 -7.38 1.12
C VAL A 335 -9.88 -8.65 0.42
N GLU A 336 -10.84 -8.52 -0.50
CA GLU A 336 -11.43 -9.64 -1.25
C GLU A 336 -10.82 -9.70 -2.64
N GLY A 337 -9.96 -10.68 -2.88
CA GLY A 337 -9.40 -10.99 -4.20
C GLY A 337 -10.39 -11.77 -5.05
N ILE A 338 -11.14 -11.07 -5.91
CA ILE A 338 -12.28 -11.64 -6.66
C ILE A 338 -11.80 -12.38 -7.91
N SER A 339 -10.80 -11.86 -8.61
CA SER A 339 -10.33 -12.48 -9.85
C SER A 339 -9.75 -13.88 -9.63
N PRO A 340 -10.12 -14.88 -10.44
CA PRO A 340 -9.61 -16.24 -10.32
C PRO A 340 -8.10 -16.36 -10.58
N GLU A 341 -7.51 -15.42 -11.30
CA GLU A 341 -6.08 -15.34 -11.60
C GLU A 341 -5.23 -14.91 -10.41
N ILE A 342 -5.82 -14.37 -9.33
CA ILE A 342 -5.10 -14.08 -8.09
C ILE A 342 -4.63 -15.41 -7.48
N LYS A 343 -3.31 -15.65 -7.50
CA LYS A 343 -2.68 -16.87 -6.98
C LYS A 343 -1.89 -16.65 -5.72
N THR A 344 -1.55 -15.41 -5.43
CA THR A 344 -0.71 -15.07 -4.28
C THR A 344 -1.21 -13.82 -3.56
N VAL A 345 -0.90 -13.78 -2.26
CA VAL A 345 -1.03 -12.59 -1.42
C VAL A 345 0.34 -12.27 -0.86
N GLN A 346 0.89 -11.11 -1.20
CA GLN A 346 2.08 -10.60 -0.55
C GLN A 346 1.66 -9.79 0.67
N VAL A 347 2.34 -9.97 1.79
CA VAL A 347 2.17 -9.12 2.97
C VAL A 347 3.50 -8.51 3.36
N TYR A 348 3.54 -7.17 3.41
CA TYR A 348 4.66 -6.43 3.96
C TYR A 348 4.22 -5.71 5.24
N ALA A 349 4.76 -6.14 6.39
CA ALA A 349 4.39 -5.60 7.70
C ALA A 349 5.61 -5.53 8.63
N PRO A 350 6.43 -4.46 8.53
CA PRO A 350 7.60 -4.29 9.41
C PRO A 350 7.16 -3.95 10.84
N PRO A 351 7.84 -4.47 11.89
CA PRO A 351 7.42 -4.31 13.28
C PRO A 351 7.48 -2.88 13.81
N THR A 352 8.17 -1.99 13.10
CA THR A 352 8.33 -0.58 13.47
C THR A 352 7.29 0.35 12.84
N LYS A 353 6.30 -0.22 12.14
CA LYS A 353 5.28 0.54 11.41
C LYS A 353 3.88 0.16 11.87
N GLU A 354 2.98 1.13 11.80
CA GLU A 354 1.57 1.01 12.19
C GLU A 354 0.67 0.76 10.97
N PHE A 355 1.16 -0.07 10.04
CA PHE A 355 0.43 -0.52 8.86
C PHE A 355 0.80 -1.96 8.49
N ALA A 356 -0.03 -2.55 7.64
CA ALA A 356 0.30 -3.74 6.87
C ALA A 356 -0.07 -3.50 5.39
N ALA A 357 0.87 -3.72 4.47
CA ALA A 357 0.52 -3.85 3.06
C ALA A 357 -0.01 -5.25 2.82
N ILE A 358 -1.16 -5.36 2.14
CA ILE A 358 -1.81 -6.61 1.76
C ILE A 358 -2.06 -6.55 0.27
N GLU A 359 -1.36 -7.37 -0.47
CA GLU A 359 -1.24 -7.26 -1.92
C GLU A 359 -1.78 -8.51 -2.61
N GLU A 360 -2.99 -8.41 -3.14
CA GLU A 360 -3.60 -9.43 -3.97
C GLU A 360 -2.99 -9.40 -5.37
N GLN A 361 -2.21 -10.44 -5.70
CA GLN A 361 -1.39 -10.48 -6.92
C GLN A 361 -1.68 -11.72 -7.76
N PHE A 362 -1.50 -11.61 -9.08
CA PHE A 362 -1.55 -12.77 -9.96
C PHE A 362 -0.33 -13.66 -9.77
N ASN A 363 0.89 -13.10 -9.69
CA ASN A 363 2.12 -13.86 -9.78
C ASN A 363 2.95 -13.87 -8.49
N PHE A 364 3.76 -14.90 -8.37
CA PHE A 364 4.88 -14.97 -7.43
C PHE A 364 6.01 -14.01 -7.84
N GLY A 365 6.89 -13.69 -6.89
CA GLY A 365 8.14 -13.00 -7.19
C GLY A 365 9.00 -13.81 -8.16
N ASP A 366 9.76 -13.12 -9.02
CA ASP A 366 10.62 -13.67 -10.06
C ASP A 366 9.93 -14.79 -10.89
N PRO A 367 8.82 -14.47 -11.56
CA PRO A 367 7.92 -15.48 -12.11
C PRO A 367 8.55 -16.38 -13.18
N TRP A 368 9.67 -15.98 -13.77
CA TRP A 368 10.42 -16.75 -14.76
C TRP A 368 11.72 -17.32 -14.21
N GLY A 369 11.92 -17.18 -12.92
CA GLY A 369 13.10 -17.69 -12.23
C GLY A 369 13.25 -19.20 -12.39
N LYS A 370 14.47 -19.65 -12.66
CA LYS A 370 14.79 -21.08 -12.82
C LYS A 370 14.52 -21.89 -11.56
N GLU A 371 14.51 -21.25 -10.40
CA GLU A 371 14.17 -21.82 -9.10
C GLU A 371 12.78 -22.41 -9.04
N TRP A 372 11.85 -21.94 -9.87
CA TRP A 372 10.47 -22.44 -9.91
C TRP A 372 10.31 -23.75 -10.70
N HIS A 373 11.37 -24.20 -11.41
CA HIS A 373 11.39 -25.48 -12.14
C HIS A 373 10.18 -25.69 -13.08
N GLY A 374 9.69 -24.61 -13.71
CA GLY A 374 8.55 -24.67 -14.62
C GLY A 374 7.18 -24.70 -13.93
N MET A 375 7.12 -24.41 -12.64
CA MET A 375 5.84 -24.23 -11.94
C MET A 375 5.09 -23.04 -12.55
N ASP A 376 3.76 -23.15 -12.60
CA ASP A 376 2.89 -22.02 -12.94
C ASP A 376 2.96 -20.96 -11.83
N THR A 377 3.62 -19.87 -12.15
CA THR A 377 3.87 -18.76 -11.22
C THR A 377 2.82 -17.66 -11.30
N GLY A 378 1.77 -17.81 -12.11
CA GLY A 378 0.63 -16.90 -12.15
C GLY A 378 0.69 -15.81 -13.22
N MET A 379 1.72 -15.74 -14.06
CA MET A 379 1.69 -14.87 -15.22
C MET A 379 0.65 -15.37 -16.23
N VAL A 380 -0.19 -14.46 -16.71
CA VAL A 380 -1.22 -14.76 -17.72
C VAL A 380 -0.67 -14.45 -19.10
N THR A 381 -0.74 -15.39 -20.03
CA THR A 381 -0.37 -15.14 -21.42
C THR A 381 -1.54 -14.53 -22.18
N LEU A 382 -1.40 -13.28 -22.65
CA LEU A 382 -2.37 -12.63 -23.52
C LEU A 382 -1.93 -12.70 -24.98
N LYS A 383 -2.68 -13.40 -25.82
CA LYS A 383 -2.53 -13.34 -27.27
C LYS A 383 -3.11 -12.03 -27.79
N PRO A 384 -2.75 -11.59 -29.03
CA PRO A 384 -3.36 -10.42 -29.64
C PRO A 384 -4.89 -10.40 -29.52
N GLY A 385 -5.44 -9.30 -29.03
CA GLY A 385 -6.86 -9.08 -28.82
C GLY A 385 -7.46 -9.68 -27.54
N GLN A 386 -6.70 -10.49 -26.78
CA GLN A 386 -7.16 -11.04 -25.50
C GLN A 386 -7.04 -10.04 -24.36
N SER A 387 -7.85 -10.27 -23.31
CA SER A 387 -7.87 -9.46 -22.09
C SER A 387 -7.88 -10.34 -20.85
N VAL A 388 -7.41 -9.79 -19.75
CA VAL A 388 -7.56 -10.32 -18.39
C VAL A 388 -8.00 -9.21 -17.45
N THR A 389 -8.81 -9.55 -16.45
CA THR A 389 -9.30 -8.57 -15.47
C THR A 389 -8.82 -8.96 -14.08
N TRP A 390 -8.23 -7.99 -13.37
CA TRP A 390 -7.96 -8.04 -11.95
C TRP A 390 -9.03 -7.22 -11.23
N HIS A 391 -9.60 -7.78 -10.16
CA HIS A 391 -10.63 -7.15 -9.35
C HIS A 391 -10.41 -7.47 -7.87
N VAL A 392 -10.31 -6.43 -7.06
CA VAL A 392 -10.25 -6.49 -5.61
C VAL A 392 -11.32 -5.57 -5.03
N ARG A 393 -11.97 -6.04 -3.99
CA ARG A 393 -12.96 -5.29 -3.21
C ARG A 393 -12.48 -5.13 -1.77
N LEU A 394 -12.63 -3.95 -1.23
CA LEU A 394 -12.47 -3.68 0.20
C LEU A 394 -13.84 -3.65 0.88
N VAL A 395 -13.94 -4.28 2.03
CA VAL A 395 -15.15 -4.27 2.87
C VAL A 395 -14.77 -3.94 4.30
N LEU A 396 -15.50 -3.01 4.91
CA LEU A 396 -15.34 -2.69 6.34
C LEU A 396 -16.23 -3.58 7.19
N PHE A 397 -15.71 -4.00 8.32
CA PHE A 397 -16.50 -4.73 9.30
C PHE A 397 -16.12 -4.35 10.74
N THR A 398 -17.02 -4.65 11.67
CA THR A 398 -16.75 -4.52 13.09
C THR A 398 -16.26 -5.87 13.62
N PRO A 399 -15.05 -5.97 14.19
CA PRO A 399 -14.56 -7.21 14.77
C PRO A 399 -15.48 -7.71 15.88
N LEU A 400 -15.67 -9.02 15.98
CA LEU A 400 -16.36 -9.62 17.10
C LEU A 400 -15.55 -9.37 18.38
N LYS A 401 -16.23 -8.96 19.45
CA LYS A 401 -15.62 -8.68 20.76
C LYS A 401 -15.25 -9.96 21.48
#